data_01a82bd381c8be899b58512bfb71143c
#
_entry.id   01a82bd381c8be899b58512bfb71143c
#
_cell.length_a   1.000
_cell.length_b   1.000
_cell.length_c   1.000
_cell.angle_alpha   90.00
_cell.angle_beta   90.00
_cell.angle_gamma   90.00
#
_symmetry.space_group_name_H-M   'P 1'
#
loop_
_entity.id
_entity.type
_entity.pdbx_description
1 polymer ?
#
loop_
_entity_poly.entity_id
_entity_poly.type
_entity_poly.pdbx_seq_one_letter_code
_entity_poly.pdbx_strand_id
1 'polypeptide(L)'
;MSRAYLNKEPHEVAAMFDAVAKKYDITNDVLSLGQTRNWRKAVVAAVAPTVGEEILDLAAGTGTSTQPFYEAGANPTACDFSAGMIEVGRKQFPHLTFVQGDAMNLPFADATFDAVTISFGLRNVQDPKKALSEMARV
;
A
#
# COMPACT_ATOMS: atom_id res chain seq x y z
N MET A 1 -10.37 -5.01 -21.57
CA MET A 1 -9.79 -5.14 -20.20
C MET A 1 -9.00 -6.44 -20.13
N SER A 2 -7.71 -6.36 -19.97
CA SER A 2 -6.88 -7.54 -19.70
C SER A 2 -7.17 -8.01 -18.28
N ARG A 3 -7.66 -9.25 -18.12
CA ARG A 3 -7.78 -9.88 -16.79
C ARG A 3 -6.40 -10.42 -16.42
N ALA A 4 -5.89 -10.11 -15.22
CA ALA A 4 -4.74 -10.80 -14.68
C ALA A 4 -5.02 -12.30 -14.62
N TYR A 5 -4.09 -13.13 -15.07
CA TYR A 5 -4.23 -14.57 -15.02
C TYR A 5 -4.21 -15.06 -13.56
N LEU A 6 -4.70 -16.28 -13.32
CA LEU A 6 -4.78 -16.87 -11.96
C LEU A 6 -3.43 -17.06 -11.28
N ASN A 7 -2.31 -17.05 -12.04
CA ASN A 7 -0.95 -17.13 -11.53
C ASN A 7 -0.43 -15.82 -10.89
N LYS A 8 -1.19 -14.72 -11.00
CA LYS A 8 -0.89 -13.43 -10.38
C LYS A 8 0.53 -12.89 -10.70
N GLU A 9 0.92 -12.97 -11.97
CA GLU A 9 2.22 -12.43 -12.39
C GLU A 9 2.33 -10.95 -12.02
N PRO A 10 3.39 -10.53 -11.30
CA PRO A 10 3.48 -9.18 -10.72
C PRO A 10 3.29 -8.05 -11.74
N HIS A 11 3.86 -8.19 -12.95
CA HIS A 11 3.74 -7.19 -14.00
C HIS A 11 2.32 -7.07 -14.59
N GLU A 12 1.54 -8.17 -14.63
CA GLU A 12 0.14 -8.15 -15.08
C GLU A 12 -0.76 -7.49 -14.05
N VAL A 13 -0.51 -7.76 -12.77
CA VAL A 13 -1.22 -7.14 -11.64
C VAL A 13 -0.93 -5.63 -11.64
N ALA A 14 0.34 -5.22 -11.79
CA ALA A 14 0.71 -3.82 -11.88
C ALA A 14 0.03 -3.10 -13.05
N ALA A 15 0.05 -3.70 -14.25
CA ALA A 15 -0.59 -3.12 -15.43
C ALA A 15 -2.12 -2.95 -15.26
N MET A 16 -2.76 -3.87 -14.55
CA MET A 16 -4.18 -3.76 -14.22
C MET A 16 -4.45 -2.56 -13.31
N PHE A 17 -3.65 -2.37 -12.27
CA PHE A 17 -3.80 -1.24 -11.35
C PHE A 17 -3.43 0.10 -12.01
N ASP A 18 -2.38 0.14 -12.83
CA ASP A 18 -2.01 1.32 -13.62
C ASP A 18 -3.18 1.84 -14.47
N ALA A 19 -3.94 0.92 -15.07
CA ALA A 19 -5.09 1.26 -15.91
C ALA A 19 -6.25 1.91 -15.13
N VAL A 20 -6.39 1.63 -13.85
CA VAL A 20 -7.51 2.13 -13.03
C VAL A 20 -7.09 3.19 -12.00
N ALA A 21 -5.81 3.50 -11.89
CA ALA A 21 -5.23 4.32 -10.83
C ALA A 21 -5.97 5.66 -10.61
N LYS A 22 -6.34 6.35 -11.68
CA LYS A 22 -7.00 7.67 -11.61
C LYS A 22 -8.40 7.65 -10.98
N LYS A 23 -9.07 6.51 -10.98
CA LYS A 23 -10.45 6.35 -10.48
C LYS A 23 -10.55 5.37 -9.32
N TYR A 24 -9.42 4.82 -8.87
CA TYR A 24 -9.37 3.72 -7.93
C TYR A 24 -10.06 4.03 -6.60
N ASP A 25 -9.70 5.15 -5.98
CA ASP A 25 -10.23 5.52 -4.67
C ASP A 25 -11.74 5.83 -4.71
N ILE A 26 -12.18 6.56 -5.72
CA ILE A 26 -13.61 6.88 -5.91
C ILE A 26 -14.41 5.60 -6.12
N THR A 27 -13.90 4.69 -6.95
CA THR A 27 -14.57 3.41 -7.22
C THR A 27 -14.68 2.58 -5.96
N ASN A 28 -13.62 2.49 -5.16
CA ASN A 28 -13.64 1.75 -3.90
C ASN A 28 -14.58 2.37 -2.86
N ASP A 29 -14.59 3.68 -2.72
CA ASP A 29 -15.51 4.37 -1.81
C ASP A 29 -16.98 4.12 -2.20
N VAL A 30 -17.30 4.18 -3.49
CA VAL A 30 -18.66 3.93 -3.98
C VAL A 30 -19.04 2.46 -3.78
N LEU A 31 -18.19 1.51 -4.18
CA LEU A 31 -18.50 0.07 -4.07
C LEU A 31 -18.57 -0.43 -2.62
N SER A 32 -17.85 0.20 -1.71
CA SER A 32 -17.86 -0.15 -0.29
C SER A 32 -18.85 0.64 0.55
N LEU A 33 -19.64 1.53 -0.06
CA LEU A 33 -20.52 2.47 0.65
C LEU A 33 -19.77 3.27 1.74
N GLY A 34 -18.51 3.67 1.47
CA GLY A 34 -17.67 4.42 2.39
C GLY A 34 -17.02 3.59 3.52
N GLN A 35 -17.22 2.27 3.59
CA GLN A 35 -16.65 1.41 4.63
C GLN A 35 -15.12 1.37 4.61
N THR A 36 -14.49 1.61 3.46
CA THR A 36 -13.02 1.69 3.36
C THR A 36 -12.43 2.71 4.33
N ARG A 37 -13.12 3.80 4.60
CA ARG A 37 -12.68 4.81 5.56
C ARG A 37 -12.68 4.29 7.00
N ASN A 38 -13.69 3.52 7.38
CA ASN A 38 -13.77 2.91 8.70
C ASN A 38 -12.69 1.83 8.88
N TRP A 39 -12.43 1.04 7.84
CA TRP A 39 -11.37 0.01 7.87
C TRP A 39 -9.98 0.64 8.01
N ARG A 40 -9.70 1.75 7.32
CA ARG A 40 -8.44 2.49 7.48
C ARG A 40 -8.26 3.01 8.91
N LYS A 41 -9.31 3.56 9.51
CA LYS A 41 -9.28 3.98 10.92
C LYS A 41 -9.01 2.81 11.87
N ALA A 42 -9.62 1.65 11.62
CA ALA A 42 -9.40 0.45 12.41
C ALA A 42 -7.95 -0.05 12.30
N VAL A 43 -7.33 0.01 11.11
CA VAL A 43 -5.92 -0.35 10.92
C VAL A 43 -5.00 0.58 11.71
N VAL A 44 -5.20 1.90 11.62
CA VAL A 44 -4.41 2.88 12.39
C VAL A 44 -4.58 2.67 13.89
N ALA A 45 -5.80 2.41 14.36
CA ALA A 45 -6.06 2.13 15.76
C ALA A 45 -5.38 0.83 16.24
N ALA A 46 -5.31 -0.19 15.39
CA ALA A 46 -4.63 -1.46 15.70
C ALA A 46 -3.10 -1.30 15.76
N VAL A 47 -2.53 -0.52 14.85
CA VAL A 47 -1.09 -0.20 14.85
C VAL A 47 -0.74 0.73 16.01
N ALA A 48 -1.65 1.65 16.36
CA ALA A 48 -1.48 2.66 17.41
C ALA A 48 -0.13 3.42 17.30
N PRO A 49 0.17 4.03 16.13
CA PRO A 49 1.48 4.61 15.89
C PRO A 49 1.77 5.75 16.83
N THR A 50 3.01 5.86 17.28
CA THR A 50 3.50 7.02 18.05
C THR A 50 4.19 8.03 17.14
N VAL A 51 4.34 9.27 17.62
CA VAL A 51 4.98 10.34 16.86
C VAL A 51 6.42 9.96 16.51
N GLY A 52 6.77 10.06 15.21
CA GLY A 52 8.10 9.78 14.70
C GLY A 52 8.39 8.30 14.38
N GLU A 53 7.47 7.38 14.65
CA GLU A 53 7.65 5.98 14.24
C GLU A 53 7.69 5.82 12.72
N GLU A 54 8.60 4.97 12.26
CA GLU A 54 8.75 4.60 10.86
C GLU A 54 7.75 3.50 10.50
N ILE A 55 6.79 3.81 9.64
CA ILE A 55 5.73 2.88 9.24
C ILE A 55 5.87 2.59 7.74
N LEU A 56 5.90 1.31 7.36
CA LEU A 56 5.81 0.91 5.96
C LEU A 56 4.38 0.45 5.65
N ASP A 57 3.75 1.10 4.68
CA ASP A 57 2.44 0.70 4.15
C ASP A 57 2.62 0.08 2.78
N LEU A 58 2.46 -1.26 2.68
CA LEU A 58 2.62 -2.03 1.45
C LEU A 58 1.32 -2.11 0.66
N ALA A 59 1.44 -2.22 -0.65
CA ALA A 59 0.31 -2.17 -1.57
C ALA A 59 -0.54 -0.92 -1.30
N ALA A 60 0.15 0.19 -1.05
CA ALA A 60 -0.44 1.44 -0.61
C ALA A 60 -1.26 2.16 -1.71
N GLY A 61 -1.09 1.73 -2.96
CA GLY A 61 -1.79 2.32 -4.10
C GLY A 61 -1.50 3.82 -4.22
N THR A 62 -2.54 4.63 -4.15
CA THR A 62 -2.46 6.10 -4.22
C THR A 62 -2.08 6.76 -2.89
N GLY A 63 -1.82 5.98 -1.83
CA GLY A 63 -1.43 6.51 -0.52
C GLY A 63 -2.60 6.89 0.40
N THR A 64 -3.83 6.62 -0.01
CA THR A 64 -5.02 6.92 0.81
C THR A 64 -5.05 6.13 2.12
N SER A 65 -4.48 4.92 2.16
CA SER A 65 -4.28 4.15 3.40
C SER A 65 -3.09 4.63 4.23
N THR A 66 -2.14 5.29 3.61
CA THR A 66 -0.91 5.80 4.25
C THR A 66 -1.14 7.14 4.94
N GLN A 67 -1.98 8.00 4.38
CA GLN A 67 -2.28 9.33 4.90
C GLN A 67 -2.69 9.35 6.38
N PRO A 68 -3.55 8.46 6.89
CA PRO A 68 -3.92 8.45 8.31
C PRO A 68 -2.75 8.20 9.28
N PHE A 69 -1.71 7.47 8.88
CA PHE A 69 -0.50 7.31 9.69
C PHE A 69 0.28 8.61 9.79
N TYR A 70 0.39 9.35 8.69
CA TYR A 70 0.99 10.68 8.68
C TYR A 70 0.23 11.65 9.59
N GLU A 71 -1.10 11.65 9.52
CA GLU A 71 -1.96 12.49 10.39
C GLU A 71 -1.82 12.14 11.87
N ALA A 72 -1.49 10.89 12.20
CA ALA A 72 -1.19 10.44 13.56
C ALA A 72 0.22 10.83 14.04
N GLY A 73 1.03 11.46 13.17
CA GLY A 73 2.38 11.94 13.51
C GLY A 73 3.51 10.96 13.25
N ALA A 74 3.24 9.80 12.66
CA ALA A 74 4.27 8.87 12.22
C ALA A 74 4.97 9.35 10.94
N ASN A 75 6.07 8.67 10.57
CA ASN A 75 6.80 8.83 9.31
C ASN A 75 6.46 7.67 8.37
N PRO A 76 5.33 7.69 7.64
CA PRO A 76 4.95 6.59 6.80
C PRO A 76 5.64 6.64 5.44
N THR A 77 5.99 5.47 4.93
CA THR A 77 6.41 5.23 3.55
C THR A 77 5.35 4.39 2.84
N ALA A 78 4.78 4.93 1.77
CA ALA A 78 3.88 4.23 0.87
C ALA A 78 4.69 3.44 -0.16
N CYS A 79 4.56 2.13 -0.18
CA CYS A 79 5.24 1.26 -1.14
C CYS A 79 4.21 0.51 -1.98
N ASP A 80 4.35 0.59 -3.30
CA ASP A 80 3.49 -0.13 -4.23
C ASP A 80 4.30 -0.62 -5.43
N PHE A 81 3.83 -1.67 -6.07
CA PHE A 81 4.44 -2.21 -7.29
C PHE A 81 4.02 -1.43 -8.54
N SER A 82 2.82 -0.82 -8.53
CA SER A 82 2.25 -0.05 -9.64
C SER A 82 2.83 1.37 -9.70
N ALA A 83 3.58 1.65 -10.75
CA ALA A 83 4.11 3.00 -11.02
C ALA A 83 2.98 4.02 -11.24
N GLY A 84 1.87 3.61 -11.88
CA GLY A 84 0.70 4.47 -12.10
C GLY A 84 0.00 4.88 -10.82
N MET A 85 -0.14 3.96 -9.85
CA MET A 85 -0.67 4.27 -8.53
C MET A 85 0.21 5.29 -7.79
N ILE A 86 1.52 5.08 -7.81
CA ILE A 86 2.50 5.98 -7.18
C ILE A 86 2.46 7.36 -7.81
N GLU A 87 2.36 7.46 -9.14
CA GLU A 87 2.28 8.75 -9.83
C GLU A 87 1.03 9.55 -9.39
N VAL A 88 -0.13 8.89 -9.32
CA VAL A 88 -1.36 9.51 -8.81
C VAL A 88 -1.20 9.91 -7.35
N GLY A 89 -0.63 9.03 -6.53
CA GLY A 89 -0.41 9.28 -5.11
C GLY A 89 0.48 10.49 -4.83
N ARG A 90 1.59 10.61 -5.55
CA ARG A 90 2.51 11.77 -5.44
C ARG A 90 1.84 13.09 -5.77
N LYS A 91 0.89 13.09 -6.70
CA LYS A 91 0.11 14.30 -7.03
C LYS A 91 -0.94 14.61 -5.96
N GLN A 92 -1.57 13.57 -5.41
CA GLN A 92 -2.63 13.70 -4.41
C GLN A 92 -2.08 14.03 -3.01
N PHE A 93 -0.96 13.40 -2.65
CA PHE A 93 -0.30 13.54 -1.34
C PHE A 93 1.18 13.88 -1.51
N PRO A 94 1.54 15.09 -1.93
CA PRO A 94 2.93 15.46 -2.22
C PRO A 94 3.85 15.45 -0.99
N HIS A 95 3.28 15.43 0.21
CA HIS A 95 4.00 15.34 1.48
C HIS A 95 4.33 13.91 1.92
N LEU A 96 3.72 12.89 1.30
CA LEU A 96 4.03 11.50 1.60
C LEU A 96 5.25 11.00 0.81
N THR A 97 5.99 10.09 1.42
CA THR A 97 7.07 9.36 0.75
C THR A 97 6.51 8.17 0.00
N PHE A 98 6.78 8.08 -1.31
CA PHE A 98 6.40 6.97 -2.17
C PHE A 98 7.61 6.25 -2.72
N VAL A 99 7.63 4.92 -2.59
CA VAL A 99 8.67 4.03 -3.12
C VAL A 99 8.01 2.95 -3.98
N GLN A 100 8.54 2.74 -5.19
CA GLN A 100 8.14 1.59 -5.99
C GLN A 100 8.90 0.36 -5.51
N GLY A 101 8.20 -0.73 -5.22
CA GLY A 101 8.81 -1.95 -4.73
C GLY A 101 7.92 -3.17 -4.86
N ASP A 102 8.57 -4.33 -4.94
CA ASP A 102 7.93 -5.64 -4.92
C ASP A 102 7.85 -6.12 -3.47
N ALA A 103 6.64 -6.46 -3.00
CA ALA A 103 6.42 -6.99 -1.66
C ALA A 103 7.22 -8.28 -1.37
N MET A 104 7.60 -9.03 -2.41
CA MET A 104 8.41 -10.24 -2.30
C MET A 104 9.93 -9.97 -2.29
N ASN A 105 10.35 -8.72 -2.52
CA ASN A 105 11.75 -8.31 -2.52
C ASN A 105 11.84 -6.80 -2.23
N LEU A 106 11.62 -6.42 -0.97
CA LEU A 106 11.52 -5.03 -0.57
C LEU A 106 12.87 -4.30 -0.65
N PRO A 107 12.91 -3.08 -1.23
CA PRO A 107 14.14 -2.32 -1.40
C PRO A 107 14.56 -1.57 -0.13
N PHE A 108 14.46 -2.22 1.02
CA PHE A 108 14.79 -1.65 2.32
C PHE A 108 15.74 -2.58 3.08
N ALA A 109 16.58 -2.00 3.94
CA ALA A 109 17.43 -2.76 4.84
C ALA A 109 16.60 -3.47 5.93
N ASP A 110 17.21 -4.45 6.60
CA ASP A 110 16.63 -5.14 7.73
C ASP A 110 16.31 -4.15 8.87
N ALA A 111 15.22 -4.39 9.58
CA ALA A 111 14.83 -3.61 10.75
C ALA A 111 14.78 -2.08 10.51
N THR A 112 14.30 -1.66 9.35
CA THR A 112 14.16 -0.24 8.98
C THR A 112 12.91 0.39 9.60
N PHE A 113 11.83 -0.37 9.76
CA PHE A 113 10.52 0.12 10.18
C PHE A 113 10.11 -0.41 11.55
N ASP A 114 9.33 0.39 12.27
CA ASP A 114 8.74 -0.01 13.55
C ASP A 114 7.48 -0.87 13.35
N ALA A 115 6.75 -0.63 12.27
CA ALA A 115 5.61 -1.45 11.86
C ALA A 115 5.47 -1.50 10.34
N VAL A 116 4.91 -2.61 9.86
CA VAL A 116 4.60 -2.82 8.43
C VAL A 116 3.14 -3.22 8.30
N THR A 117 2.41 -2.57 7.40
CA THR A 117 1.00 -2.85 7.11
C THR A 117 0.81 -3.23 5.66
N ILE A 118 -0.20 -4.04 5.40
CA ILE A 118 -0.72 -4.32 4.06
C ILE A 118 -2.23 -4.44 4.13
N SER A 119 -2.94 -3.52 3.45
CA SER A 119 -4.40 -3.47 3.46
C SER A 119 -4.93 -3.90 2.09
N PHE A 120 -5.63 -5.06 2.05
CA PHE A 120 -6.26 -5.66 0.85
C PHE A 120 -5.31 -6.10 -0.26
N GLY A 121 -4.01 -5.82 -0.20
CA GLY A 121 -3.03 -6.13 -1.23
C GLY A 121 -2.50 -7.56 -1.21
N LEU A 122 -2.47 -8.21 -0.05
CA LEU A 122 -1.83 -9.53 0.14
C LEU A 122 -2.42 -10.61 -0.79
N ARG A 123 -3.71 -10.55 -1.07
CA ARG A 123 -4.40 -11.48 -1.98
C ARG A 123 -3.91 -11.41 -3.43
N ASN A 124 -3.27 -10.31 -3.82
CA ASN A 124 -2.76 -10.08 -5.17
C ASN A 124 -1.27 -10.44 -5.31
N VAL A 125 -0.60 -10.77 -4.21
CA VAL A 125 0.81 -11.17 -4.21
C VAL A 125 0.93 -12.63 -4.68
N GLN A 126 1.92 -12.90 -5.53
CA GLN A 126 2.15 -14.23 -6.10
C GLN A 126 2.54 -15.25 -5.02
N ASP A 127 3.45 -14.87 -4.11
CA ASP A 127 3.85 -15.67 -2.96
C ASP A 127 3.63 -14.88 -1.64
N PRO A 128 2.48 -15.06 -0.99
CA PRO A 128 2.17 -14.37 0.26
C PRO A 128 3.14 -14.70 1.41
N LYS A 129 3.70 -15.93 1.46
CA LYS A 129 4.66 -16.32 2.49
C LYS A 129 5.94 -15.52 2.37
N LYS A 130 6.43 -15.36 1.14
CA LYS A 130 7.62 -14.56 0.86
C LYS A 130 7.40 -13.09 1.20
N ALA A 131 6.24 -12.53 0.86
CA ALA A 131 5.89 -11.17 1.23
C ALA A 131 5.85 -10.97 2.75
N LEU A 132 5.22 -11.89 3.49
CA LEU A 132 5.21 -11.82 4.96
C LEU A 132 6.60 -11.95 5.57
N SER A 133 7.49 -12.75 4.98
CA SER A 133 8.90 -12.85 5.39
C SER A 133 9.64 -11.53 5.17
N GLU A 134 9.43 -10.87 4.05
CA GLU A 134 10.01 -9.55 3.76
C GLU A 134 9.47 -8.48 4.70
N MET A 135 8.15 -8.48 4.98
CA MET A 135 7.55 -7.57 5.96
C MET A 135 8.17 -7.73 7.36
N ALA A 136 8.47 -8.97 7.76
CA ALA A 136 9.11 -9.25 9.05
C ALA A 136 10.61 -8.87 9.06
N ARG A 137 11.26 -8.88 7.90
CA ARG A 137 12.68 -8.54 7.75
C ARG A 137 12.93 -7.05 7.90
N VAL A 138 12.11 -6.25 7.25
CA VAL A 138 12.31 -4.79 7.14
C VAL A 138 11.78 -4.03 8.33
#